data_bce5ac8c3d69dcabb99762369cd17774
#
_entry.id   bce5ac8c3d69dcabb99762369cd17774
#
_cell.length_a   1.000
_cell.length_b   1.000
_cell.length_c   1.000
_cell.angle_alpha   90.00
_cell.angle_beta   90.00
_cell.angle_gamma   90.00
#
_symmetry.space_group_name_H-M   'P 1'
#
loop_
_entity.id
_entity.type
_entity.pdbx_description
1 polymer ?
#
loop_
_entity_poly.entity_id
_entity_poly.type
_entity_poly.pdbx_seq_one_letter_code
_entity_poly.pdbx_strand_id
1 'polypeptide(L)'
;MSTAATAATQALTQPATRANADSSAPIRIAVKDLNFYYGQFHGLKNVNLNFHDRQVTALIGPSGCGKSTLLRTFNRIYSLYPEQRAEGQILLDGANILDPRVDLNDLRARVGMVFQKPTPFPMSIYDNVAFGIRLYEKLPKAELDARVESSLRKAALWDEVKDKLKQSGMGLSGGQQQRLCIARTVAQRPEVILFDEPTSALDPISTGRIEELIEQLRNEFTIAIVTHNMQQAARISQFTAFMYLGELVEFGPTNRIFMNPEKRQTQDYITGRFG
;
A
#
# COMPACT_ATOMS: atom_id res chain seq x y z
N MET A 1 38.47 -26.96 8.76
CA MET A 1 37.09 -26.90 8.24
C MET A 1 36.21 -26.23 9.29
N SER A 2 36.19 -24.90 9.37
CA SER A 2 35.23 -24.13 10.20
C SER A 2 35.52 -22.65 10.02
N THR A 3 35.02 -22.01 8.94
CA THR A 3 35.09 -20.54 8.73
C THR A 3 33.96 -19.98 7.85
N ALA A 4 32.94 -20.77 7.57
CA ALA A 4 31.85 -20.31 6.65
C ALA A 4 30.53 -19.95 7.36
N ALA A 5 30.41 -20.13 8.68
CA ALA A 5 29.16 -19.91 9.42
C ALA A 5 29.02 -18.51 10.06
N THR A 6 30.08 -17.70 10.08
CA THR A 6 30.12 -16.43 10.84
C THR A 6 29.81 -15.18 10.00
N ALA A 7 29.71 -15.30 8.68
CA ALA A 7 29.53 -14.16 7.80
C ALA A 7 28.06 -13.75 7.58
N ALA A 8 27.09 -14.59 7.91
CA ALA A 8 25.67 -14.30 7.66
C ALA A 8 24.97 -13.45 8.75
N THR A 9 25.60 -13.28 9.92
CA THR A 9 24.99 -12.59 11.07
C THR A 9 25.38 -11.10 11.17
N GLN A 10 26.29 -10.59 10.35
CA GLN A 10 26.79 -9.21 10.45
C GLN A 10 26.16 -8.18 9.52
N ALA A 11 25.20 -8.56 8.68
CA ALA A 11 24.54 -7.62 7.72
C ALA A 11 23.30 -6.89 8.28
N LEU A 12 23.02 -7.01 9.58
CA LEU A 12 21.85 -6.36 10.23
C LEU A 12 22.21 -5.05 10.98
N THR A 13 23.41 -4.51 10.81
CA THR A 13 23.83 -3.30 11.53
C THR A 13 24.01 -2.11 10.61
N GLN A 14 22.99 -1.35 10.39
CA GLN A 14 22.77 0.10 10.67
C GLN A 14 21.38 0.50 10.21
N PRO A 15 20.44 0.88 11.09
CA PRO A 15 19.17 1.43 10.65
C PRO A 15 19.39 2.89 10.25
N ALA A 16 19.05 3.23 9.00
CA ALA A 16 18.62 4.59 8.69
C ALA A 16 17.59 4.99 9.76
N THR A 17 17.59 6.24 10.19
CA THR A 17 16.76 6.79 11.28
C THR A 17 15.28 6.44 11.01
N ARG A 18 14.83 5.30 11.54
CA ARG A 18 13.46 4.83 11.39
C ARG A 18 12.56 5.82 12.13
N ALA A 19 11.63 6.44 11.44
CA ALA A 19 10.58 7.15 12.13
C ALA A 19 9.79 6.15 12.99
N ASN A 20 9.80 6.37 14.30
CA ASN A 20 9.10 5.50 15.26
C ASN A 20 7.59 5.52 14.97
N ALA A 21 6.92 4.41 15.30
CA ALA A 21 5.47 4.35 15.30
C ALA A 21 4.92 5.38 16.30
N ASP A 22 4.01 6.23 15.84
CA ASP A 22 3.26 7.14 16.70
C ASP A 22 1.86 6.59 16.92
N SER A 23 1.69 5.88 18.03
CA SER A 23 0.39 5.33 18.44
C SER A 23 -0.58 6.40 18.94
N SER A 24 -0.14 7.64 19.14
CA SER A 24 -1.00 8.78 19.51
C SER A 24 -1.59 9.49 18.29
N ALA A 25 -1.07 9.22 17.08
CA ALA A 25 -1.62 9.79 15.86
C ALA A 25 -3.09 9.37 15.67
N PRO A 26 -3.95 10.25 15.12
CA PRO A 26 -5.34 9.93 14.86
C PRO A 26 -5.49 8.65 14.03
N ILE A 27 -6.57 7.91 14.28
CA ILE A 27 -6.91 6.74 13.48
C ILE A 27 -7.61 7.20 12.21
N ARG A 28 -7.01 6.92 11.05
CA ARG A 28 -7.58 7.21 9.74
C ARG A 28 -8.56 6.13 9.29
N ILE A 29 -8.16 4.85 9.43
CA ILE A 29 -9.04 3.72 9.16
C ILE A 29 -9.12 2.85 10.41
N ALA A 30 -10.34 2.58 10.89
CA ALA A 30 -10.60 1.58 11.92
C ALA A 30 -11.42 0.42 11.36
N VAL A 31 -10.87 -0.77 11.44
CA VAL A 31 -11.54 -2.02 11.06
C VAL A 31 -12.08 -2.70 12.29
N LYS A 32 -13.37 -3.05 12.29
CA LYS A 32 -14.05 -3.68 13.43
C LYS A 32 -14.85 -4.88 12.95
N ASP A 33 -14.52 -6.03 13.52
CA ASP A 33 -15.21 -7.32 13.32
C ASP A 33 -15.42 -7.65 11.85
N LEU A 34 -14.42 -7.32 11.01
CA LEU A 34 -14.49 -7.47 9.58
C LEU A 34 -14.43 -8.95 9.20
N ASN A 35 -15.47 -9.39 8.52
CA ASN A 35 -15.55 -10.68 7.86
C ASN A 35 -15.67 -10.47 6.36
N PHE A 36 -15.04 -11.33 5.55
CA PHE A 36 -15.11 -11.26 4.11
C PHE A 36 -15.34 -12.64 3.51
N TYR A 37 -16.19 -12.70 2.49
CA TYR A 37 -16.59 -13.97 1.86
C TYR A 37 -16.42 -13.90 0.36
N TYR A 38 -15.93 -15.02 -0.20
CA TYR A 38 -15.96 -15.34 -1.62
C TYR A 38 -17.03 -16.45 -1.80
N GLY A 39 -18.25 -16.08 -2.20
CA GLY A 39 -19.38 -17.01 -2.16
C GLY A 39 -19.58 -17.58 -0.75
N GLN A 40 -19.35 -18.88 -0.58
CA GLN A 40 -19.42 -19.58 0.71
C GLN A 40 -18.09 -19.61 1.47
N PHE A 41 -16.98 -19.29 0.81
CA PHE A 41 -15.66 -19.34 1.46
C PHE A 41 -15.42 -18.11 2.34
N HIS A 42 -15.15 -18.34 3.63
CA HIS A 42 -14.86 -17.31 4.62
C HIS A 42 -13.39 -16.90 4.54
N GLY A 43 -13.10 -15.86 3.79
CA GLY A 43 -11.75 -15.41 3.45
C GLY A 43 -11.08 -14.52 4.50
N LEU A 44 -11.85 -13.66 5.20
CA LEU A 44 -11.36 -12.90 6.37
C LEU A 44 -12.29 -13.17 7.54
N LYS A 45 -11.70 -13.33 8.74
CA LYS A 45 -12.41 -13.79 9.94
C LYS A 45 -12.18 -12.81 11.08
N ASN A 46 -13.21 -12.04 11.42
CA ASN A 46 -13.23 -11.14 12.57
C ASN A 46 -12.00 -10.26 12.71
N VAL A 47 -11.57 -9.62 11.62
CA VAL A 47 -10.36 -8.78 11.59
C VAL A 47 -10.64 -7.45 12.29
N ASN A 48 -9.80 -7.11 13.28
CA ASN A 48 -9.83 -5.85 14.03
C ASN A 48 -8.46 -5.17 13.94
N LEU A 49 -8.38 -3.95 13.37
CA LEU A 49 -7.12 -3.33 13.01
C LEU A 49 -7.29 -1.82 12.83
N ASN A 50 -6.30 -1.02 13.26
CA ASN A 50 -6.30 0.43 13.08
C ASN A 50 -5.13 0.87 12.18
N PHE A 51 -5.41 1.83 11.29
CA PHE A 51 -4.40 2.53 10.50
C PHE A 51 -4.31 3.98 10.98
N HIS A 52 -3.14 4.36 11.44
CA HIS A 52 -2.88 5.71 11.96
C HIS A 52 -2.60 6.68 10.83
N ASP A 53 -3.05 7.93 11.01
CA ASP A 53 -2.88 8.99 10.02
C ASP A 53 -1.41 9.23 9.70
N ARG A 54 -1.12 9.38 8.38
CA ARG A 54 0.23 9.65 7.87
C ARG A 54 1.31 8.69 8.36
N GLN A 55 0.94 7.42 8.50
CA GLN A 55 1.87 6.34 8.80
C GLN A 55 1.69 5.19 7.81
N VAL A 56 2.76 4.43 7.65
CA VAL A 56 2.74 3.21 6.82
C VAL A 56 2.43 2.02 7.71
N THR A 57 1.37 1.28 7.38
CA THR A 57 1.07 -0.02 7.97
C THR A 57 1.33 -1.12 6.94
N ALA A 58 2.26 -2.01 7.24
CA ALA A 58 2.54 -3.18 6.42
C ALA A 58 1.66 -4.37 6.82
N LEU A 59 1.06 -5.02 5.82
CA LEU A 59 0.35 -6.29 5.96
C LEU A 59 1.29 -7.40 5.49
N ILE A 60 1.70 -8.29 6.39
CA ILE A 60 2.60 -9.41 6.11
C ILE A 60 1.92 -10.75 6.39
N GLY A 61 2.45 -11.83 5.85
CA GLY A 61 1.93 -13.18 6.03
C GLY A 61 2.10 -14.05 4.78
N PRO A 62 1.86 -15.36 4.86
CA PRO A 62 1.97 -16.29 3.73
C PRO A 62 1.07 -15.90 2.55
N SER A 63 1.39 -16.41 1.36
CA SER A 63 0.53 -16.25 0.19
C SER A 63 -0.87 -16.83 0.45
N GLY A 64 -1.92 -16.13 0.01
CA GLY A 64 -3.30 -16.57 0.18
C GLY A 64 -3.89 -16.36 1.58
N CYS A 65 -3.18 -15.78 2.56
CA CYS A 65 -3.70 -15.58 3.92
C CYS A 65 -4.73 -14.43 4.07
N GLY A 66 -5.07 -13.69 2.99
CA GLY A 66 -6.10 -12.65 3.02
C GLY A 66 -5.60 -11.20 2.99
N LYS A 67 -4.28 -10.91 2.91
CA LYS A 67 -3.71 -9.55 2.91
C LYS A 67 -4.30 -8.64 1.83
N SER A 68 -4.21 -9.06 0.57
CA SER A 68 -4.76 -8.31 -0.56
C SER A 68 -6.29 -8.23 -0.52
N THR A 69 -6.95 -9.25 0.06
CA THR A 69 -8.39 -9.22 0.31
C THR A 69 -8.73 -8.10 1.29
N LEU A 70 -8.04 -8.04 2.44
CA LEU A 70 -8.22 -6.96 3.41
C LEU A 70 -7.96 -5.58 2.78
N LEU A 71 -6.84 -5.43 2.07
CA LEU A 71 -6.48 -4.17 1.40
C LEU A 71 -7.60 -3.70 0.45
N ARG A 72 -8.15 -4.61 -0.35
CA ARG A 72 -9.22 -4.33 -1.34
C ARG A 72 -10.58 -4.02 -0.72
N THR A 73 -10.78 -4.29 0.57
CA THR A 73 -12.03 -3.88 1.25
C THR A 73 -12.06 -2.37 1.50
N PHE A 74 -10.92 -1.68 1.60
CA PHE A 74 -10.86 -0.26 1.96
C PHE A 74 -11.34 0.68 0.85
N ASN A 75 -11.30 0.28 -0.42
CA ASN A 75 -11.88 1.03 -1.54
C ASN A 75 -13.07 0.31 -2.18
N ARG A 76 -13.52 -0.78 -1.56
CA ARG A 76 -14.65 -1.61 -2.02
C ARG A 76 -14.53 -2.08 -3.47
N ILE A 77 -13.29 -2.33 -3.97
CA ILE A 77 -13.11 -2.83 -5.33
C ILE A 77 -13.73 -4.22 -5.52
N TYR A 78 -13.89 -4.98 -4.44
CA TYR A 78 -14.57 -6.27 -4.44
C TYR A 78 -16.03 -6.17 -4.89
N SER A 79 -16.68 -5.00 -4.76
CA SER A 79 -18.07 -4.81 -5.20
C SER A 79 -18.28 -4.96 -6.71
N LEU A 80 -17.18 -5.04 -7.49
CA LEU A 80 -17.21 -5.40 -8.91
C LEU A 80 -17.52 -6.89 -9.14
N TYR A 81 -17.46 -7.71 -8.08
CA TYR A 81 -17.66 -9.16 -8.14
C TYR A 81 -18.89 -9.55 -7.31
N PRO A 82 -20.01 -9.99 -7.93
CA PRO A 82 -21.28 -10.21 -7.23
C PRO A 82 -21.23 -11.22 -6.08
N GLU A 83 -20.29 -12.18 -6.14
CA GLU A 83 -20.14 -13.22 -5.13
C GLU A 83 -19.29 -12.82 -3.93
N GLN A 84 -18.75 -11.58 -3.92
CA GLN A 84 -17.90 -11.08 -2.86
C GLN A 84 -18.67 -10.14 -1.93
N ARG A 85 -18.57 -10.40 -0.62
CA ARG A 85 -19.21 -9.54 0.38
C ARG A 85 -18.34 -9.33 1.61
N ALA A 86 -18.46 -8.16 2.21
CA ALA A 86 -17.83 -7.78 3.47
C ALA A 86 -18.92 -7.51 4.51
N GLU A 87 -18.69 -7.96 5.75
CA GLU A 87 -19.55 -7.75 6.91
C GLU A 87 -18.72 -7.18 8.05
N GLY A 88 -19.33 -6.43 8.96
CA GLY A 88 -18.65 -5.70 10.04
C GLY A 88 -18.58 -4.21 9.74
N GLN A 89 -17.52 -3.53 10.17
CA GLN A 89 -17.36 -2.10 9.95
C GLN A 89 -15.94 -1.76 9.49
N ILE A 90 -15.85 -0.84 8.55
CA ILE A 90 -14.61 -0.16 8.17
C ILE A 90 -14.90 1.33 8.25
N LEU A 91 -14.33 1.99 9.25
CA LEU A 91 -14.55 3.41 9.50
C LEU A 91 -13.41 4.22 8.89
N LEU A 92 -13.68 5.04 7.87
CA LEU A 92 -12.77 6.05 7.35
C LEU A 92 -13.18 7.40 7.96
N ASP A 93 -12.33 7.98 8.80
CA ASP A 93 -12.65 9.18 9.60
C ASP A 93 -13.96 9.06 10.39
N GLY A 94 -14.24 7.88 10.92
CA GLY A 94 -15.44 7.61 11.70
C GLY A 94 -16.69 7.24 10.88
N ALA A 95 -16.67 7.42 9.56
CA ALA A 95 -17.77 7.04 8.65
C ALA A 95 -17.60 5.60 8.15
N ASN A 96 -18.63 4.76 8.31
CA ASN A 96 -18.58 3.37 7.83
C ASN A 96 -18.67 3.30 6.32
N ILE A 97 -17.56 2.94 5.67
CA ILE A 97 -17.49 2.83 4.21
C ILE A 97 -18.23 1.61 3.65
N LEU A 98 -18.64 0.66 4.49
CA LEU A 98 -19.47 -0.49 4.07
C LEU A 98 -20.96 -0.15 3.96
N ASP A 99 -21.39 1.03 4.43
CA ASP A 99 -22.78 1.49 4.28
C ASP A 99 -23.16 1.51 2.80
N PRO A 100 -24.29 0.91 2.39
CA PRO A 100 -24.75 0.89 1.00
C PRO A 100 -24.97 2.29 0.37
N ARG A 101 -25.17 3.32 1.20
CA ARG A 101 -25.39 4.71 0.78
C ARG A 101 -24.11 5.44 0.39
N VAL A 102 -22.93 4.87 0.68
CA VAL A 102 -21.64 5.49 0.33
C VAL A 102 -21.46 5.49 -1.18
N ASP A 103 -21.20 6.68 -1.74
CA ASP A 103 -20.80 6.81 -3.15
C ASP A 103 -19.42 6.17 -3.35
N LEU A 104 -19.35 5.16 -4.21
CA LEU A 104 -18.11 4.45 -4.50
C LEU A 104 -17.10 5.29 -5.28
N ASN A 105 -17.55 6.28 -6.05
CA ASN A 105 -16.63 7.16 -6.77
C ASN A 105 -15.91 8.09 -5.80
N ASP A 106 -16.65 8.70 -4.87
CA ASP A 106 -16.07 9.52 -3.80
C ASP A 106 -15.12 8.71 -2.91
N LEU A 107 -15.55 7.50 -2.51
CA LEU A 107 -14.68 6.62 -1.72
C LEU A 107 -13.36 6.31 -2.45
N ARG A 108 -13.43 5.99 -3.74
CA ARG A 108 -12.25 5.64 -4.55
C ARG A 108 -11.37 6.84 -4.90
N ALA A 109 -11.91 8.04 -4.87
CA ALA A 109 -11.12 9.28 -4.95
C ALA A 109 -10.32 9.51 -3.65
N ARG A 110 -10.91 9.21 -2.48
CA ARG A 110 -10.28 9.34 -1.16
C ARG A 110 -9.31 8.20 -0.84
N VAL A 111 -9.55 6.98 -1.37
CA VAL A 111 -8.76 5.78 -1.11
C VAL A 111 -8.21 5.24 -2.43
N GLY A 112 -7.04 5.76 -2.81
CA GLY A 112 -6.36 5.38 -4.04
C GLY A 112 -5.65 4.02 -3.91
N MET A 113 -5.46 3.34 -5.05
CA MET A 113 -4.83 2.01 -5.06
C MET A 113 -3.78 1.89 -6.16
N VAL A 114 -2.64 1.32 -5.80
CA VAL A 114 -1.54 0.93 -6.68
C VAL A 114 -1.44 -0.59 -6.67
N PHE A 115 -1.63 -1.20 -7.83
CA PHE A 115 -1.66 -2.66 -7.98
C PHE A 115 -0.26 -3.27 -8.10
N GLN A 116 -0.17 -4.56 -7.85
CA GLN A 116 1.04 -5.37 -7.97
C GLN A 116 1.67 -5.28 -9.36
N LYS A 117 0.85 -5.46 -10.41
CA LYS A 117 1.28 -5.29 -11.79
C LYS A 117 1.03 -3.86 -12.23
N PRO A 118 2.05 -3.15 -12.75
CA PRO A 118 1.84 -1.84 -13.33
C PRO A 118 0.79 -1.88 -14.42
N THR A 119 -0.19 -0.99 -14.34
CA THR A 119 -1.30 -0.91 -15.29
C THR A 119 -1.49 0.53 -15.76
N PRO A 120 -0.51 1.12 -16.49
CA PRO A 120 -0.73 2.40 -17.14
C PRO A 120 -1.86 2.26 -18.18
N PHE A 121 -2.66 3.30 -18.34
CA PHE A 121 -3.66 3.33 -19.39
C PHE A 121 -2.99 3.46 -20.78
N PRO A 122 -3.60 2.96 -21.87
CA PRO A 122 -3.08 3.07 -23.23
C PRO A 122 -3.22 4.51 -23.78
N MET A 123 -2.66 5.46 -23.06
CA MET A 123 -2.66 6.90 -23.37
C MET A 123 -1.29 7.50 -23.03
N SER A 124 -1.14 8.82 -23.26
CA SER A 124 0.12 9.52 -22.98
C SER A 124 0.47 9.48 -21.49
N ILE A 125 1.76 9.73 -21.15
CA ILE A 125 2.23 9.87 -19.77
C ILE A 125 1.43 10.99 -19.08
N TYR A 126 1.27 12.14 -19.75
CA TYR A 126 0.48 13.26 -19.26
C TYR A 126 -0.97 12.85 -18.97
N ASP A 127 -1.64 12.21 -19.94
CA ASP A 127 -3.04 11.87 -19.79
C ASP A 127 -3.27 10.77 -18.74
N ASN A 128 -2.31 9.87 -18.52
CA ASN A 128 -2.37 8.92 -17.41
C ASN A 128 -2.53 9.64 -16.06
N VAL A 129 -1.76 10.70 -15.83
CA VAL A 129 -1.80 11.46 -14.58
C VAL A 129 -3.02 12.37 -14.52
N ALA A 130 -3.33 13.05 -15.64
CA ALA A 130 -4.45 14.00 -15.73
C ALA A 130 -5.83 13.32 -15.71
N PHE A 131 -5.92 12.01 -15.99
CA PHE A 131 -7.17 11.29 -16.17
C PHE A 131 -8.11 11.43 -14.97
N GLY A 132 -7.63 11.07 -13.77
CA GLY A 132 -8.42 11.13 -12.55
C GLY A 132 -8.81 12.57 -12.18
N ILE A 133 -7.88 13.52 -12.37
CA ILE A 133 -8.16 14.93 -12.08
C ILE A 133 -9.34 15.42 -12.94
N ARG A 134 -9.30 15.16 -14.24
CA ARG A 134 -10.34 15.58 -15.19
C ARG A 134 -11.71 14.93 -14.93
N LEU A 135 -11.72 13.78 -14.25
CA LEU A 135 -12.96 13.08 -13.91
C LEU A 135 -13.74 13.81 -12.81
N TYR A 136 -13.03 14.37 -11.85
CA TYR A 136 -13.63 14.98 -10.65
C TYR A 136 -13.53 16.49 -10.61
N GLU A 137 -12.58 17.10 -11.34
CA GLU A 137 -12.31 18.54 -11.27
C GLU A 137 -12.24 19.18 -12.67
N LYS A 138 -12.79 20.40 -12.81
CA LYS A 138 -12.66 21.21 -14.00
C LYS A 138 -11.61 22.30 -13.74
N LEU A 139 -10.33 21.95 -13.95
CA LEU A 139 -9.23 22.89 -13.73
C LEU A 139 -8.84 23.64 -15.01
N PRO A 140 -8.43 24.92 -14.89
CA PRO A 140 -7.73 25.62 -15.98
C PRO A 140 -6.47 24.83 -16.40
N LYS A 141 -6.10 24.95 -17.69
CA LYS A 141 -4.98 24.18 -18.25
C LYS A 141 -3.68 24.36 -17.46
N ALA A 142 -3.34 25.59 -17.07
CA ALA A 142 -2.11 25.87 -16.32
C ALA A 142 -2.09 25.17 -14.93
N GLU A 143 -3.23 25.10 -14.26
CA GLU A 143 -3.34 24.42 -12.95
C GLU A 143 -3.29 22.91 -13.12
N LEU A 144 -3.91 22.35 -14.16
CA LEU A 144 -3.80 20.93 -14.50
C LEU A 144 -2.36 20.55 -14.83
N ASP A 145 -1.65 21.36 -15.65
CA ASP A 145 -0.26 21.16 -16.01
C ASP A 145 0.63 21.15 -14.76
N ALA A 146 0.45 22.12 -13.85
CA ALA A 146 1.18 22.20 -12.59
C ALA A 146 0.91 20.98 -11.67
N ARG A 147 -0.35 20.50 -11.62
CA ARG A 147 -0.70 19.31 -10.83
C ARG A 147 -0.09 18.04 -11.41
N VAL A 148 -0.09 17.88 -12.74
CA VAL A 148 0.56 16.76 -13.42
C VAL A 148 2.08 16.76 -13.14
N GLU A 149 2.74 17.90 -13.30
CA GLU A 149 4.16 18.02 -12.97
C GLU A 149 4.44 17.68 -11.50
N SER A 150 3.71 18.28 -10.57
CA SER A 150 3.87 18.02 -9.14
C SER A 150 3.71 16.52 -8.81
N SER A 151 2.72 15.86 -9.42
CA SER A 151 2.48 14.43 -9.20
C SER A 151 3.59 13.54 -9.75
N LEU A 152 4.13 13.88 -10.93
CA LEU A 152 5.28 13.19 -11.51
C LEU A 152 6.57 13.41 -10.69
N ARG A 153 6.74 14.62 -10.10
CA ARG A 153 7.85 14.90 -9.18
C ARG A 153 7.71 14.09 -7.89
N LYS A 154 6.53 14.08 -7.28
CA LYS A 154 6.22 13.25 -6.10
C LYS A 154 6.47 11.76 -6.36
N ALA A 155 6.25 11.28 -7.58
CA ALA A 155 6.54 9.90 -7.99
C ALA A 155 8.01 9.67 -8.43
N ALA A 156 8.90 10.66 -8.23
CA ALA A 156 10.30 10.62 -8.68
C ALA A 156 10.47 10.23 -10.15
N LEU A 157 9.53 10.68 -11.01
CA LEU A 157 9.51 10.31 -12.44
C LEU A 157 9.70 11.50 -13.37
N TRP A 158 9.50 12.75 -12.89
CA TRP A 158 9.49 13.96 -13.70
C TRP A 158 10.73 14.11 -14.59
N ASP A 159 11.92 14.01 -14.03
CA ASP A 159 13.16 14.25 -14.75
C ASP A 159 13.44 13.21 -15.87
N GLU A 160 12.81 12.03 -15.75
CA GLU A 160 12.93 10.97 -16.75
C GLU A 160 11.91 11.12 -17.90
N VAL A 161 10.84 11.92 -17.70
CA VAL A 161 9.71 11.95 -18.64
C VAL A 161 9.29 13.34 -19.12
N LYS A 162 9.81 14.43 -18.53
CA LYS A 162 9.39 15.83 -18.82
C LYS A 162 9.44 16.19 -20.31
N ASP A 163 10.40 15.65 -21.06
CA ASP A 163 10.57 15.94 -22.50
C ASP A 163 9.74 15.00 -23.39
N LYS A 164 9.04 14.02 -22.82
CA LYS A 164 8.26 13.01 -23.56
C LYS A 164 6.86 12.77 -23.01
N LEU A 165 6.26 13.77 -22.35
CA LEU A 165 4.94 13.67 -21.70
C LEU A 165 3.80 13.25 -22.65
N LYS A 166 3.92 13.53 -23.94
CA LYS A 166 2.95 13.15 -24.97
C LYS A 166 3.14 11.71 -25.50
N GLN A 167 4.25 11.05 -25.15
CA GLN A 167 4.48 9.66 -25.53
C GLN A 167 3.61 8.71 -24.69
N SER A 168 3.39 7.51 -25.22
CA SER A 168 2.61 6.47 -24.53
C SER A 168 3.26 6.06 -23.21
N GLY A 169 2.46 5.99 -22.14
CA GLY A 169 2.89 5.46 -20.84
C GLY A 169 3.26 3.97 -20.90
N MET A 170 2.73 3.23 -21.88
CA MET A 170 3.06 1.81 -22.10
C MET A 170 4.50 1.57 -22.56
N GLY A 171 5.16 2.56 -23.13
CA GLY A 171 6.55 2.47 -23.58
C GLY A 171 7.60 2.66 -22.48
N LEU A 172 7.18 2.91 -21.25
CA LEU A 172 8.08 3.06 -20.10
C LEU A 172 8.57 1.70 -19.59
N SER A 173 9.73 1.69 -18.90
CA SER A 173 10.19 0.49 -18.18
C SER A 173 9.22 0.10 -17.04
N GLY A 174 9.28 -1.14 -16.54
CA GLY A 174 8.38 -1.61 -15.48
C GLY A 174 8.41 -0.72 -14.24
N GLY A 175 9.59 -0.32 -13.76
CA GLY A 175 9.73 0.60 -12.63
C GLY A 175 9.20 2.01 -12.91
N GLN A 176 9.37 2.51 -14.14
CA GLN A 176 8.79 3.78 -14.58
C GLN A 176 7.26 3.70 -14.67
N GLN A 177 6.72 2.60 -15.21
CA GLN A 177 5.27 2.36 -15.26
C GLN A 177 4.66 2.31 -13.87
N GLN A 178 5.32 1.67 -12.90
CA GLN A 178 4.85 1.64 -11.52
C GLN A 178 4.83 3.04 -10.91
N ARG A 179 5.90 3.83 -11.10
CA ARG A 179 5.93 5.23 -10.65
C ARG A 179 4.89 6.10 -11.36
N LEU A 180 4.58 5.82 -12.63
CA LEU A 180 3.49 6.48 -13.34
C LEU A 180 2.12 6.15 -12.72
N CYS A 181 1.88 4.89 -12.34
CA CYS A 181 0.67 4.49 -11.62
C CYS A 181 0.58 5.18 -10.24
N ILE A 182 1.70 5.35 -9.53
CA ILE A 182 1.76 6.12 -8.29
C ILE A 182 1.45 7.60 -8.57
N ALA A 183 2.08 8.22 -9.58
CA ALA A 183 1.79 9.61 -9.97
C ALA A 183 0.31 9.83 -10.27
N ARG A 184 -0.32 8.90 -11.00
CA ARG A 184 -1.77 8.92 -11.29
C ARG A 184 -2.60 8.88 -10.02
N THR A 185 -2.20 8.06 -9.03
CA THR A 185 -2.91 7.92 -7.76
C THR A 185 -2.77 9.18 -6.91
N VAL A 186 -1.56 9.70 -6.72
CA VAL A 186 -1.33 10.91 -5.87
C VAL A 186 -1.89 12.18 -6.49
N ALA A 187 -2.09 12.22 -7.82
CA ALA A 187 -2.66 13.36 -8.52
C ALA A 187 -4.09 13.70 -8.06
N GLN A 188 -4.82 12.73 -7.57
CA GLN A 188 -6.17 12.90 -7.02
C GLN A 188 -6.18 13.39 -5.57
N ARG A 189 -5.01 13.51 -4.92
CA ARG A 189 -4.84 13.90 -3.52
C ARG A 189 -5.67 13.02 -2.57
N PRO A 190 -5.52 11.68 -2.63
CA PRO A 190 -6.26 10.79 -1.75
C PRO A 190 -5.87 11.01 -0.29
N GLU A 191 -6.68 10.55 0.63
CA GLU A 191 -6.35 10.51 2.07
C GLU A 191 -5.53 9.26 2.43
N VAL A 192 -5.81 8.18 1.69
CA VAL A 192 -5.16 6.87 1.89
C VAL A 192 -4.66 6.32 0.56
N ILE A 193 -3.45 5.77 0.57
CA ILE A 193 -2.91 5.03 -0.58
C ILE A 193 -2.71 3.57 -0.19
N LEU A 194 -3.30 2.69 -0.99
CA LEU A 194 -3.17 1.24 -0.87
C LEU A 194 -2.13 0.72 -1.86
N PHE A 195 -1.13 0.01 -1.38
CA PHE A 195 -0.13 -0.64 -2.21
C PHE A 195 -0.25 -2.17 -2.11
N ASP A 196 -0.62 -2.83 -3.20
CA ASP A 196 -0.70 -4.30 -3.27
C ASP A 196 0.57 -4.85 -3.93
N GLU A 197 1.56 -5.23 -3.13
CA GLU A 197 2.87 -5.76 -3.54
C GLU A 197 3.58 -4.93 -4.65
N PRO A 198 3.78 -3.61 -4.47
CA PRO A 198 4.15 -2.68 -5.55
C PRO A 198 5.53 -2.92 -6.17
N THR A 199 6.36 -3.77 -5.57
CA THR A 199 7.75 -4.01 -5.98
C THR A 199 8.02 -5.45 -6.39
N SER A 200 7.04 -6.35 -6.32
CA SER A 200 7.23 -7.80 -6.52
C SER A 200 7.75 -8.19 -7.92
N ALA A 201 7.50 -7.36 -8.94
CA ALA A 201 7.92 -7.59 -10.32
C ALA A 201 9.06 -6.66 -10.76
N LEU A 202 9.73 -5.97 -9.81
CA LEU A 202 10.74 -4.96 -10.11
C LEU A 202 12.15 -5.44 -9.77
N ASP A 203 13.14 -4.88 -10.46
CA ASP A 203 14.55 -5.05 -10.12
C ASP A 203 14.91 -4.35 -8.79
N PRO A 204 16.05 -4.70 -8.16
CA PRO A 204 16.44 -4.15 -6.85
C PRO A 204 16.57 -2.62 -6.83
N ILE A 205 17.06 -2.00 -7.92
CA ILE A 205 17.23 -0.53 -8.01
C ILE A 205 15.87 0.15 -8.07
N SER A 206 14.95 -0.35 -8.89
CA SER A 206 13.57 0.14 -8.97
C SER A 206 12.82 -0.07 -7.65
N THR A 207 13.04 -1.20 -6.96
CA THR A 207 12.50 -1.48 -5.64
C THR A 207 12.95 -0.42 -4.63
N GLY A 208 14.24 -0.13 -4.53
CA GLY A 208 14.78 0.90 -3.63
C GLY A 208 14.14 2.28 -3.87
N ARG A 209 13.98 2.68 -5.14
CA ARG A 209 13.31 3.95 -5.50
C ARG A 209 11.85 4.01 -5.06
N ILE A 210 11.11 2.88 -5.14
CA ILE A 210 9.73 2.82 -4.67
C ILE A 210 9.67 2.88 -3.12
N GLU A 211 10.61 2.25 -2.42
CA GLU A 211 10.69 2.32 -0.95
C GLU A 211 10.95 3.76 -0.47
N GLU A 212 11.92 4.45 -1.06
CA GLU A 212 12.20 5.88 -0.77
C GLU A 212 10.98 6.75 -1.07
N LEU A 213 10.29 6.47 -2.17
CA LEU A 213 9.07 7.17 -2.55
C LEU A 213 7.95 6.98 -1.51
N ILE A 214 7.71 5.75 -1.04
CA ILE A 214 6.71 5.45 0.00
C ILE A 214 7.04 6.21 1.29
N GLU A 215 8.32 6.27 1.66
CA GLU A 215 8.76 7.02 2.85
C GLU A 215 8.49 8.52 2.72
N GLN A 216 8.65 9.10 1.54
CA GLN A 216 8.31 10.51 1.29
C GLN A 216 6.78 10.74 1.30
N LEU A 217 6.01 9.85 0.66
CA LEU A 217 4.56 9.97 0.53
C LEU A 217 3.84 9.89 1.88
N ARG A 218 4.37 9.15 2.88
CA ARG A 218 3.73 9.06 4.21
C ARG A 218 3.63 10.42 4.93
N ASN A 219 4.43 11.41 4.55
CA ASN A 219 4.33 12.75 5.14
C ASN A 219 3.00 13.45 4.79
N GLU A 220 2.34 13.01 3.71
CA GLU A 220 1.09 13.59 3.23
C GLU A 220 -0.08 12.59 3.29
N PHE A 221 0.18 11.29 3.16
CA PHE A 221 -0.82 10.24 2.99
C PHE A 221 -0.72 9.15 4.06
N THR A 222 -1.85 8.61 4.46
CA THR A 222 -1.88 7.34 5.20
C THR A 222 -1.66 6.18 4.23
N ILE A 223 -0.79 5.23 4.56
CA ILE A 223 -0.38 4.18 3.62
C ILE A 223 -0.63 2.80 4.23
N ALA A 224 -1.33 1.95 3.46
CA ALA A 224 -1.41 0.53 3.72
C ALA A 224 -0.66 -0.22 2.60
N ILE A 225 0.28 -1.09 2.96
CA ILE A 225 1.06 -1.85 1.99
C ILE A 225 1.02 -3.34 2.28
N VAL A 226 0.69 -4.14 1.27
CA VAL A 226 0.90 -5.58 1.28
C VAL A 226 2.29 -5.87 0.73
N THR A 227 3.06 -6.66 1.44
CA THR A 227 4.35 -7.18 0.96
C THR A 227 4.64 -8.56 1.54
N HIS A 228 5.31 -9.39 0.76
CA HIS A 228 5.88 -10.65 1.21
C HIS A 228 7.37 -10.51 1.58
N ASN A 229 7.97 -9.34 1.35
CA ASN A 229 9.35 -9.05 1.70
C ASN A 229 9.44 -8.46 3.12
N MET A 230 9.92 -9.29 4.07
CA MET A 230 10.06 -8.91 5.49
C MET A 230 11.02 -7.73 5.68
N GLN A 231 12.09 -7.70 4.91
CA GLN A 231 13.08 -6.62 5.02
C GLN A 231 12.48 -5.30 4.54
N GLN A 232 11.67 -5.32 3.48
CA GLN A 232 10.93 -4.17 3.00
C GLN A 232 9.97 -3.67 4.08
N ALA A 233 9.08 -4.54 4.61
CA ALA A 233 8.16 -4.18 5.68
C ALA A 233 8.88 -3.54 6.86
N ALA A 234 10.00 -4.17 7.30
CA ALA A 234 10.79 -3.67 8.41
C ALA A 234 11.44 -2.30 8.15
N ARG A 235 11.77 -1.95 6.89
CA ARG A 235 12.38 -0.65 6.55
C ARG A 235 11.37 0.48 6.47
N ILE A 236 10.25 0.25 5.78
CA ILE A 236 9.36 1.36 5.37
C ILE A 236 8.14 1.57 6.27
N SER A 237 7.76 0.59 7.12
CA SER A 237 6.53 0.70 7.91
C SER A 237 6.77 1.10 9.36
N GLN A 238 5.81 1.83 9.92
CA GLN A 238 5.73 2.17 11.34
C GLN A 238 4.95 1.12 12.11
N PHE A 239 3.90 0.56 11.49
CA PHE A 239 3.11 -0.54 12.04
C PHE A 239 3.17 -1.75 11.11
N THR A 240 3.06 -2.93 11.71
CA THR A 240 3.02 -4.19 10.97
C THR A 240 1.88 -5.05 11.51
N ALA A 241 1.09 -5.60 10.60
CA ALA A 241 0.03 -6.56 10.85
C ALA A 241 0.41 -7.91 10.24
N PHE A 242 0.54 -8.94 11.05
CA PHE A 242 0.75 -10.31 10.60
C PHE A 242 -0.57 -11.03 10.46
N MET A 243 -0.84 -11.56 9.27
CA MET A 243 -2.07 -12.29 8.94
C MET A 243 -1.78 -13.75 8.62
N TYR A 244 -2.69 -14.63 9.04
CA TYR A 244 -2.63 -16.05 8.74
C TYR A 244 -4.04 -16.65 8.60
N LEU A 245 -4.30 -17.39 7.53
CA LEU A 245 -5.59 -18.06 7.24
C LEU A 245 -6.85 -17.20 7.43
N GLY A 246 -6.76 -15.93 7.01
CA GLY A 246 -7.87 -14.96 7.10
C GLY A 246 -7.98 -14.24 8.43
N GLU A 247 -7.12 -14.52 9.38
CA GLU A 247 -7.13 -13.93 10.73
C GLU A 247 -5.96 -12.94 10.92
N LEU A 248 -6.18 -11.90 11.73
CA LEU A 248 -5.11 -11.05 12.24
C LEU A 248 -4.48 -11.73 13.46
N VAL A 249 -3.26 -12.22 13.31
CA VAL A 249 -2.53 -12.93 14.38
C VAL A 249 -1.92 -11.93 15.36
N GLU A 250 -1.24 -10.91 14.84
CA GLU A 250 -0.58 -9.89 15.64
C GLU A 250 -0.49 -8.56 14.90
N PHE A 251 -0.65 -7.46 15.65
CA PHE A 251 -0.52 -6.09 15.16
C PHE A 251 0.23 -5.22 16.16
N GLY A 252 1.08 -4.34 15.68
CA GLY A 252 1.76 -3.36 16.52
C GLY A 252 2.88 -2.60 15.81
N PRO A 253 3.64 -1.80 16.58
CA PRO A 253 4.83 -1.13 16.08
C PRO A 253 5.77 -2.11 15.39
N THR A 254 6.25 -1.74 14.21
CA THR A 254 7.09 -2.62 13.38
C THR A 254 8.31 -3.15 14.11
N ASN A 255 8.98 -2.29 14.91
CA ASN A 255 10.12 -2.73 15.70
C ASN A 255 9.76 -3.85 16.69
N ARG A 256 8.59 -3.73 17.37
CA ARG A 256 8.13 -4.79 18.29
C ARG A 256 7.87 -6.09 17.55
N ILE A 257 7.11 -6.02 16.44
CA ILE A 257 6.76 -7.21 15.64
C ILE A 257 8.00 -7.95 15.14
N PHE A 258 9.03 -7.23 14.68
CA PHE A 258 10.23 -7.86 14.11
C PHE A 258 11.29 -8.27 15.14
N MET A 259 11.38 -7.57 16.28
CA MET A 259 12.45 -7.82 17.26
C MET A 259 11.97 -8.65 18.46
N ASN A 260 10.72 -8.46 18.88
CA ASN A 260 10.15 -9.11 20.06
C ASN A 260 8.63 -9.35 19.89
N PRO A 261 8.23 -10.23 18.95
CA PRO A 261 6.81 -10.56 18.74
C PRO A 261 6.24 -11.26 19.98
N GLU A 262 4.98 -10.98 20.32
CA GLU A 262 4.28 -11.60 21.44
C GLU A 262 3.74 -13.00 21.09
N LYS A 263 3.47 -13.22 19.79
CA LYS A 263 2.92 -14.49 19.31
C LYS A 263 4.03 -15.37 18.73
N ARG A 264 4.11 -16.62 19.22
CA ARG A 264 5.04 -17.62 18.70
C ARG A 264 4.91 -17.79 17.18
N GLN A 265 3.68 -17.77 16.68
CA GLN A 265 3.38 -17.90 15.25
C GLN A 265 4.01 -16.75 14.43
N THR A 266 3.97 -15.53 14.94
CA THR A 266 4.64 -14.37 14.33
C THR A 266 6.17 -14.57 14.33
N GLN A 267 6.72 -15.04 15.44
CA GLN A 267 8.16 -15.33 15.57
C GLN A 267 8.61 -16.38 14.56
N ASP A 268 7.88 -17.49 14.46
CA ASP A 268 8.19 -18.59 13.54
C ASP A 268 8.14 -18.08 12.08
N TYR A 269 7.15 -17.24 11.72
CA TYR A 269 7.06 -16.66 10.40
C TYR A 269 8.24 -15.74 10.07
N ILE A 270 8.59 -14.81 10.95
CA ILE A 270 9.67 -13.83 10.74
C ILE A 270 11.04 -14.52 10.67
N THR A 271 11.25 -15.59 11.44
CA THR A 271 12.50 -16.34 11.46
C THR A 271 12.61 -17.42 10.37
N GLY A 272 11.61 -17.54 9.49
CA GLY A 272 11.57 -18.54 8.41
C GLY A 272 11.38 -19.99 8.89
N ARG A 273 10.91 -20.18 10.12
CA ARG A 273 10.58 -21.51 10.70
C ARG A 273 9.12 -21.89 10.53
N PHE A 274 8.42 -21.15 9.68
CA PHE A 274 7.00 -21.30 9.43
C PHE A 274 6.78 -22.30 8.28
N GLY A 275 6.27 -23.49 8.58
CA GLY A 275 6.02 -24.55 7.60
C GLY A 275 5.56 -25.84 8.29
#